data_e5dc95b072ca22639898c902485f7af3
#
_entry.id   e5dc95b072ca22639898c902485f7af3
#
_cell.length_a   1.000
_cell.length_b   1.000
_cell.length_c   1.000
_cell.angle_alpha   90.00
_cell.angle_beta   90.00
_cell.angle_gamma   90.00
#
_symmetry.space_group_name_H-M   'P 1'
#
loop_
_entity.id
_entity.type
_entity.pdbx_description
1 polymer ?
#
loop_
_entity_poly.entity_id
_entity_poly.type
_entity_poly.pdbx_seq_one_letter_code
_entity_poly.pdbx_strand_id
1 'polypeptide(L)'
;MQTKLFTILLLSFAAAALSEDFKTVNGKEYKDATVTRVDPDGVIVKTKSGITKIYFIELPKEVQEQFHYDSGKAASYSAEQAANYTAYQKQQDETQRQQQAADAKNNAALAQQQAATNRRQALQTRYGELQKQEDDLLREIGQAKQPGPEYRQGKSVRHQPNPQKSQLPILQSHLSDVRHEKTEVKKQLEKTER
;
A
#
# COMPACT_ATOMS: atom_id res chain seq x y z
N MET A 1 13.43 -47.74 -33.28
CA MET A 1 13.12 -47.12 -31.98
C MET A 1 13.92 -47.87 -30.92
N GLN A 2 15.05 -47.32 -30.49
CA GLN A 2 15.89 -47.93 -29.45
C GLN A 2 15.68 -47.11 -28.18
N THR A 3 14.96 -47.68 -27.24
CA THR A 3 14.78 -47.16 -25.87
C THR A 3 16.06 -47.43 -25.07
N LYS A 4 16.88 -46.38 -24.85
CA LYS A 4 18.02 -46.45 -23.93
C LYS A 4 17.49 -46.38 -22.50
N LEU A 5 17.44 -47.51 -21.80
CA LEU A 5 17.23 -47.58 -20.37
C LEU A 5 18.46 -46.96 -19.66
N PHE A 6 18.23 -45.79 -19.06
CA PHE A 6 19.18 -45.19 -18.12
C PHE A 6 18.94 -45.80 -16.75
N THR A 7 19.79 -46.78 -16.39
CA THR A 7 19.80 -47.36 -15.06
C THR A 7 20.49 -46.35 -14.12
N ILE A 8 19.71 -45.60 -13.36
CA ILE A 8 20.21 -44.76 -12.28
C ILE A 8 20.58 -45.68 -11.12
N LEU A 9 21.88 -45.91 -10.94
CA LEU A 9 22.45 -46.62 -9.80
C LEU A 9 22.38 -45.66 -8.58
N LEU A 10 21.32 -45.76 -7.79
CA LEU A 10 21.19 -45.13 -6.48
C LEU A 10 22.17 -45.80 -5.52
N LEU A 11 23.40 -45.28 -5.38
CA LEU A 11 24.26 -45.58 -4.26
C LEU A 11 23.62 -45.02 -2.99
N SER A 12 22.86 -45.85 -2.28
CA SER A 12 22.42 -45.60 -0.92
C SER A 12 23.67 -45.67 -0.02
N PHE A 13 24.28 -44.52 0.27
CA PHE A 13 25.20 -44.39 1.36
C PHE A 13 24.38 -44.52 2.66
N ALA A 14 24.39 -45.71 3.24
CA ALA A 14 23.94 -45.91 4.60
C ALA A 14 24.90 -45.13 5.50
N ALA A 15 24.57 -43.90 5.84
CA ALA A 15 25.25 -43.16 6.88
C ALA A 15 25.01 -43.92 8.19
N ALA A 16 25.96 -44.75 8.59
CA ALA A 16 26.02 -45.19 9.97
C ALA A 16 26.05 -43.93 10.83
N ALA A 17 25.03 -43.74 11.68
CA ALA A 17 24.96 -42.63 12.61
C ALA A 17 26.03 -42.87 13.69
N LEU A 18 27.28 -42.63 13.36
CA LEU A 18 28.39 -42.57 14.31
C LEU A 18 28.23 -41.23 15.04
N SER A 19 27.93 -41.33 16.32
CA SER A 19 28.06 -40.19 17.22
C SER A 19 29.54 -39.98 17.48
N GLU A 20 30.10 -38.90 16.97
CA GLU A 20 31.49 -38.53 17.13
C GLU A 20 31.64 -37.18 17.81
N ASP A 21 32.69 -37.03 18.59
CA ASP A 21 33.05 -35.73 19.15
C ASP A 21 33.92 -34.97 18.15
N PHE A 22 33.42 -33.84 17.64
CA PHE A 22 34.20 -32.99 16.75
C PHE A 22 34.86 -31.88 17.55
N LYS A 23 36.16 -31.73 17.41
CA LYS A 23 36.95 -30.64 17.96
C LYS A 23 37.50 -29.79 16.82
N THR A 24 37.19 -28.52 16.83
CA THR A 24 37.72 -27.59 15.83
C THR A 24 39.15 -27.18 16.20
N VAL A 25 39.93 -26.72 15.22
CA VAL A 25 41.27 -26.13 15.42
C VAL A 25 41.24 -24.91 16.35
N ASN A 26 40.11 -24.23 16.45
CA ASN A 26 39.89 -23.10 17.33
C ASN A 26 39.47 -23.50 18.76
N GLY A 27 39.48 -24.81 19.09
CA GLY A 27 39.17 -25.34 20.38
C GLY A 27 37.69 -25.51 20.74
N LYS A 28 36.74 -25.26 19.78
CA LYS A 28 35.32 -25.50 19.99
C LYS A 28 35.04 -27.02 19.88
N GLU A 29 34.32 -27.55 20.87
CA GLU A 29 33.97 -28.96 20.94
C GLU A 29 32.48 -29.17 20.70
N TYR A 30 32.13 -30.13 19.84
CA TYR A 30 30.79 -30.59 19.56
C TYR A 30 30.67 -32.05 20.04
N LYS A 31 30.15 -32.25 21.25
CA LYS A 31 29.99 -33.54 21.89
C LYS A 31 28.72 -34.26 21.44
N ASP A 32 28.76 -35.56 21.34
CA ASP A 32 27.65 -36.43 20.91
C ASP A 32 27.03 -35.95 19.56
N ALA A 33 27.87 -35.46 18.64
CA ALA A 33 27.43 -34.95 17.37
C ALA A 33 27.16 -36.08 16.37
N THR A 34 25.98 -36.13 15.82
CA THR A 34 25.63 -37.09 14.76
C THR A 34 25.70 -36.39 13.41
N VAL A 35 26.54 -36.91 12.50
CA VAL A 35 26.62 -36.40 11.12
C VAL A 35 25.31 -36.69 10.39
N THR A 36 24.61 -35.66 9.95
CA THR A 36 23.37 -35.79 9.20
C THR A 36 23.57 -35.63 7.70
N ARG A 37 24.56 -34.83 7.29
CA ARG A 37 24.90 -34.61 5.89
C ARG A 37 26.35 -34.13 5.76
N VAL A 38 26.99 -34.54 4.66
CA VAL A 38 28.32 -34.05 4.28
C VAL A 38 28.18 -33.22 3.02
N ASP A 39 28.54 -31.95 3.11
CA ASP A 39 28.61 -31.01 1.99
C ASP A 39 30.09 -30.91 1.53
N PRO A 40 30.39 -30.41 0.32
CA PRO A 40 31.76 -30.26 -0.14
C PRO A 40 32.63 -29.33 0.73
N ASP A 41 32.04 -28.41 1.46
CA ASP A 41 32.70 -27.40 2.30
C ASP A 41 32.64 -27.69 3.81
N GLY A 42 31.89 -28.72 4.26
CA GLY A 42 31.76 -29.05 5.66
C GLY A 42 30.76 -30.15 5.98
N VAL A 43 30.67 -30.51 7.24
CA VAL A 43 29.74 -31.51 7.77
C VAL A 43 28.59 -30.82 8.52
N ILE A 44 27.37 -31.28 8.29
CA ILE A 44 26.20 -30.87 9.05
C ILE A 44 25.96 -31.88 10.15
N VAL A 45 26.08 -31.44 11.37
CA VAL A 45 25.91 -32.26 12.55
C VAL A 45 24.71 -31.86 13.37
N LYS A 46 24.06 -32.86 13.96
CA LYS A 46 23.01 -32.69 14.96
C LYS A 46 23.62 -32.93 16.34
N THR A 47 23.50 -31.96 17.21
CA THR A 47 23.94 -32.04 18.62
C THR A 47 22.72 -31.86 19.55
N LYS A 48 22.92 -31.97 20.86
CA LYS A 48 21.87 -31.69 21.85
C LYS A 48 21.37 -30.23 21.78
N SER A 49 22.22 -29.32 21.29
CA SER A 49 21.86 -27.88 21.14
C SER A 49 21.21 -27.52 19.80
N GLY A 50 21.13 -28.45 18.86
CA GLY A 50 20.52 -28.24 17.55
C GLY A 50 21.37 -28.74 16.38
N ILE A 51 21.04 -28.27 15.17
CA ILE A 51 21.74 -28.61 13.93
C ILE A 51 22.73 -27.48 13.62
N THR A 52 23.97 -27.84 13.32
CA THR A 52 25.00 -26.85 12.94
C THR A 52 25.86 -27.42 11.80
N LYS A 53 26.41 -26.50 10.99
CA LYS A 53 27.43 -26.84 9.98
C LYS A 53 28.80 -26.51 10.54
N ILE A 54 29.72 -27.47 10.44
CA ILE A 54 31.13 -27.29 10.79
C ILE A 54 31.90 -27.34 9.47
N TYR A 55 32.60 -26.25 9.16
CA TYR A 55 33.38 -26.19 7.92
C TYR A 55 34.64 -27.01 8.01
N PHE A 56 35.02 -27.68 6.92
CA PHE A 56 36.24 -28.51 6.93
C PHE A 56 37.51 -27.73 7.25
N ILE A 57 37.60 -26.47 6.88
CA ILE A 57 38.70 -25.58 7.24
C ILE A 57 38.86 -25.36 8.75
N GLU A 58 37.80 -25.61 9.52
CA GLU A 58 37.81 -25.51 11.00
C GLU A 58 38.15 -26.82 11.66
N LEU A 59 38.26 -27.92 10.90
CA LEU A 59 38.51 -29.25 11.40
C LEU A 59 39.99 -29.64 11.23
N PRO A 60 40.54 -30.51 12.11
CA PRO A 60 41.86 -31.08 11.95
C PRO A 60 42.03 -31.81 10.63
N LYS A 61 43.27 -31.91 10.11
CA LYS A 61 43.55 -32.53 8.81
C LYS A 61 43.12 -34.00 8.75
N GLU A 62 43.24 -34.71 9.84
CA GLU A 62 42.84 -36.13 9.95
C GLU A 62 41.33 -36.29 9.66
N VAL A 63 40.51 -35.38 10.17
CA VAL A 63 39.05 -35.35 9.92
C VAL A 63 38.76 -34.92 8.50
N GLN A 64 39.52 -33.97 7.95
CA GLN A 64 39.36 -33.55 6.55
C GLN A 64 39.66 -34.72 5.59
N GLU A 65 40.69 -35.52 5.86
CA GLU A 65 41.05 -36.70 5.08
C GLU A 65 39.98 -37.80 5.19
N GLN A 66 39.45 -38.04 6.39
CA GLN A 66 38.35 -38.99 6.64
C GLN A 66 37.13 -38.71 5.75
N PHE A 67 36.78 -37.44 5.59
CA PHE A 67 35.64 -37.01 4.75
C PHE A 67 36.02 -36.67 3.31
N HIS A 68 37.26 -37.00 2.87
CA HIS A 68 37.77 -36.75 1.51
C HIS A 68 37.61 -35.29 1.07
N TYR A 69 37.93 -34.37 1.97
CA TYR A 69 37.83 -32.94 1.72
C TYR A 69 38.70 -32.50 0.56
N ASP A 70 38.10 -31.75 -0.39
CA ASP A 70 38.75 -31.14 -1.54
C ASP A 70 38.50 -29.62 -1.49
N SER A 71 39.57 -28.86 -1.31
CA SER A 71 39.49 -27.41 -1.19
C SER A 71 38.95 -26.74 -2.46
N GLY A 72 39.19 -27.28 -3.65
CA GLY A 72 38.71 -26.76 -4.91
C GLY A 72 37.19 -26.95 -5.06
N LYS A 73 36.70 -28.14 -4.70
CA LYS A 73 35.24 -28.40 -4.69
C LYS A 73 34.54 -27.60 -3.62
N ALA A 74 35.13 -27.44 -2.45
CA ALA A 74 34.57 -26.62 -1.38
C ALA A 74 34.44 -25.14 -1.78
N ALA A 75 35.47 -24.60 -2.41
CA ALA A 75 35.47 -23.22 -2.87
C ALA A 75 34.39 -22.96 -3.95
N SER A 76 34.28 -23.87 -4.93
CA SER A 76 33.24 -23.74 -5.97
C SER A 76 31.83 -23.87 -5.40
N TYR A 77 31.62 -24.82 -4.48
CA TYR A 77 30.35 -25.00 -3.79
C TYR A 77 29.97 -23.77 -2.96
N SER A 78 30.89 -23.23 -2.17
CA SER A 78 30.65 -22.03 -1.37
C SER A 78 30.35 -20.79 -2.23
N ALA A 79 31.05 -20.66 -3.38
CA ALA A 79 30.80 -19.59 -4.34
C ALA A 79 29.39 -19.70 -4.97
N GLU A 80 28.99 -20.92 -5.34
CA GLU A 80 27.65 -21.21 -5.87
C GLU A 80 26.55 -20.89 -4.83
N GLN A 81 26.72 -21.31 -3.58
CA GLN A 81 25.78 -20.98 -2.49
C GLN A 81 25.67 -19.48 -2.25
N ALA A 82 26.79 -18.76 -2.25
CA ALA A 82 26.80 -17.30 -2.11
C ALA A 82 26.09 -16.61 -3.29
N ALA A 83 26.31 -17.08 -4.52
CA ALA A 83 25.64 -16.56 -5.71
C ALA A 83 24.12 -16.81 -5.66
N ASN A 84 23.70 -18.01 -5.28
CA ASN A 84 22.30 -18.37 -5.13
C ASN A 84 21.61 -17.53 -4.05
N TYR A 85 22.25 -17.32 -2.90
CA TYR A 85 21.76 -16.47 -1.84
C TYR A 85 21.59 -15.01 -2.29
N THR A 86 22.59 -14.49 -3.00
CA THR A 86 22.54 -13.12 -3.55
C THR A 86 21.44 -12.97 -4.60
N ALA A 87 21.26 -13.98 -5.47
CA ALA A 87 20.19 -13.98 -6.47
C ALA A 87 18.81 -14.01 -5.79
N TYR A 88 18.64 -14.82 -4.76
CA TYR A 88 17.41 -14.88 -3.98
C TYR A 88 17.08 -13.56 -3.29
N GLN A 89 18.07 -12.92 -2.67
CA GLN A 89 17.89 -11.59 -2.06
C GLN A 89 17.47 -10.53 -3.09
N LYS A 90 18.15 -10.51 -4.26
CA LYS A 90 17.78 -9.58 -5.34
C LYS A 90 16.34 -9.79 -5.81
N GLN A 91 15.94 -11.04 -5.97
CA GLN A 91 14.56 -11.35 -6.36
C GLN A 91 13.53 -10.90 -5.31
N GLN A 92 13.83 -11.09 -4.04
CA GLN A 92 12.97 -10.58 -2.95
C GLN A 92 12.87 -9.05 -2.96
N ASP A 93 14.01 -8.36 -3.10
CA ASP A 93 14.05 -6.91 -3.15
C ASP A 93 13.26 -6.36 -4.36
N GLU A 94 13.42 -6.98 -5.53
CA GLU A 94 12.66 -6.61 -6.73
C GLU A 94 11.16 -6.82 -6.54
N THR A 95 10.76 -7.96 -5.98
CA THR A 95 9.36 -8.27 -5.69
C THR A 95 8.77 -7.24 -4.72
N GLN A 96 9.51 -6.91 -3.66
CA GLN A 96 9.08 -5.92 -2.68
C GLN A 96 8.95 -4.52 -3.29
N ARG A 97 9.91 -4.10 -4.14
CA ARG A 97 9.84 -2.83 -4.87
C ARG A 97 8.64 -2.77 -5.81
N GLN A 98 8.35 -3.85 -6.53
CA GLN A 98 7.19 -3.93 -7.41
C GLN A 98 5.88 -3.83 -6.63
N GLN A 99 5.77 -4.50 -5.49
CA GLN A 99 4.61 -4.39 -4.60
C GLN A 99 4.43 -2.97 -4.08
N GLN A 100 5.49 -2.36 -3.55
CA GLN A 100 5.44 -0.97 -3.07
C GLN A 100 5.03 0.02 -4.17
N ALA A 101 5.55 -0.17 -5.40
CA ALA A 101 5.19 0.69 -6.54
C ALA A 101 3.72 0.49 -6.97
N ALA A 102 3.21 -0.73 -6.92
CA ALA A 102 1.80 -1.03 -7.19
C ALA A 102 0.88 -0.44 -6.11
N ASP A 103 1.23 -0.60 -4.85
CA ASP A 103 0.48 -0.04 -3.72
C ASP A 103 0.46 1.49 -3.76
N ALA A 104 1.60 2.13 -4.08
CA ALA A 104 1.68 3.58 -4.24
C ALA A 104 0.76 4.09 -5.36
N LYS A 105 0.71 3.39 -6.50
CA LYS A 105 -0.21 3.73 -7.61
C LYS A 105 -1.67 3.56 -7.21
N ASN A 106 -2.00 2.47 -6.53
CA ASN A 106 -3.36 2.20 -6.06
C ASN A 106 -3.81 3.24 -5.04
N ASN A 107 -2.95 3.58 -4.09
CA ASN A 107 -3.23 4.61 -3.09
C ASN A 107 -3.40 6.00 -3.72
N ALA A 108 -2.57 6.35 -4.71
CA ALA A 108 -2.70 7.59 -5.45
C ALA A 108 -4.03 7.66 -6.23
N ALA A 109 -4.41 6.57 -6.90
CA ALA A 109 -5.69 6.48 -7.62
C ALA A 109 -6.88 6.61 -6.66
N LEU A 110 -6.84 5.92 -5.52
CA LEU A 110 -7.88 6.01 -4.49
C LEU A 110 -8.00 7.43 -3.92
N ALA A 111 -6.86 8.08 -3.64
CA ALA A 111 -6.85 9.45 -3.16
C ALA A 111 -7.45 10.43 -4.18
N GLN A 112 -7.17 10.24 -5.48
CA GLN A 112 -7.78 11.04 -6.55
C GLN A 112 -9.29 10.84 -6.63
N GLN A 113 -9.77 9.59 -6.52
CA GLN A 113 -11.20 9.30 -6.50
C GLN A 113 -11.90 9.93 -5.30
N GLN A 114 -11.30 9.83 -4.11
CA GLN A 114 -11.83 10.46 -2.90
C GLN A 114 -11.87 11.98 -3.03
N ALA A 115 -10.81 12.61 -3.55
CA ALA A 115 -10.77 14.04 -3.79
C ALA A 115 -11.85 14.50 -4.79
N ALA A 116 -12.06 13.75 -5.87
CA ALA A 116 -13.13 14.03 -6.83
C ALA A 116 -14.52 13.91 -6.21
N THR A 117 -14.76 12.87 -5.41
CA THR A 117 -16.02 12.66 -4.69
C THR A 117 -16.28 13.79 -3.69
N ASN A 118 -15.28 14.14 -2.88
CA ASN A 118 -15.39 15.22 -1.90
C ASN A 118 -15.67 16.57 -2.58
N ARG A 119 -14.99 16.83 -3.70
CA ARG A 119 -15.23 18.06 -4.49
C ARG A 119 -16.66 18.11 -5.02
N ARG A 120 -17.16 16.99 -5.55
CA ARG A 120 -18.55 16.90 -6.04
C ARG A 120 -19.55 17.15 -4.91
N GLN A 121 -19.35 16.52 -3.75
CA GLN A 121 -20.22 16.74 -2.59
C GLN A 121 -20.21 18.20 -2.11
N ALA A 122 -19.03 18.83 -2.05
CA ALA A 122 -18.93 20.24 -1.69
C ALA A 122 -19.67 21.15 -2.67
N LEU A 123 -19.57 20.90 -3.97
CA LEU A 123 -20.33 21.64 -4.99
C LEU A 123 -21.83 21.42 -4.88
N GLN A 124 -22.30 20.20 -4.59
CA GLN A 124 -23.72 19.90 -4.36
C GLN A 124 -24.27 20.63 -3.14
N THR A 125 -23.50 20.61 -2.03
CA THR A 125 -23.88 21.35 -0.83
C THR A 125 -23.97 22.85 -1.12
N ARG A 126 -22.96 23.41 -1.79
CA ARG A 126 -22.97 24.84 -2.16
C ARG A 126 -24.13 25.20 -3.07
N TYR A 127 -24.46 24.36 -4.04
CA TYR A 127 -25.63 24.55 -4.90
C TYR A 127 -26.93 24.58 -4.10
N GLY A 128 -27.10 23.67 -3.15
CA GLY A 128 -28.26 23.63 -2.26
C GLY A 128 -28.37 24.87 -1.37
N GLU A 129 -27.25 25.38 -0.83
CA GLU A 129 -27.20 26.62 -0.05
C GLU A 129 -27.61 27.82 -0.89
N LEU A 130 -27.07 27.94 -2.12
CA LEU A 130 -27.42 29.04 -3.04
C LEU A 130 -28.89 28.99 -3.46
N GLN A 131 -29.44 27.79 -3.64
CA GLN A 131 -30.87 27.65 -3.93
C GLN A 131 -31.72 28.13 -2.77
N LYS A 132 -31.38 27.77 -1.54
CA LYS A 132 -32.07 28.28 -0.34
C LYS A 132 -31.96 29.78 -0.22
N GLN A 133 -30.78 30.38 -0.45
CA GLN A 133 -30.57 31.82 -0.44
C GLN A 133 -31.42 32.51 -1.51
N GLU A 134 -31.50 31.93 -2.72
CA GLU A 134 -32.37 32.45 -3.79
C GLU A 134 -33.85 32.50 -3.35
N ASP A 135 -34.35 31.40 -2.76
CA ASP A 135 -35.73 31.28 -2.30
C ASP A 135 -36.04 32.29 -1.16
N ASP A 136 -35.10 32.47 -0.23
CA ASP A 136 -35.23 33.43 0.86
C ASP A 136 -35.28 34.88 0.32
N LEU A 137 -34.37 35.25 -0.60
CA LEU A 137 -34.35 36.55 -1.26
C LEU A 137 -35.62 36.81 -2.07
N LEU A 138 -36.15 35.81 -2.77
CA LEU A 138 -37.42 35.93 -3.49
C LEU A 138 -38.59 36.18 -2.55
N ARG A 139 -38.58 35.55 -1.37
CA ARG A 139 -39.58 35.77 -0.33
C ARG A 139 -39.51 37.19 0.22
N GLU A 140 -38.30 37.71 0.54
CA GLU A 140 -38.07 39.05 1.02
C GLU A 140 -38.48 40.10 -0.01
N ILE A 141 -38.10 39.90 -1.27
CA ILE A 141 -38.54 40.76 -2.39
C ILE A 141 -40.06 40.76 -2.52
N GLY A 142 -40.71 39.59 -2.35
CA GLY A 142 -42.15 39.45 -2.35
C GLY A 142 -42.79 40.29 -1.23
N GLN A 143 -42.25 40.21 -0.01
CA GLN A 143 -42.74 41.02 1.14
C GLN A 143 -42.52 42.53 0.93
N ALA A 144 -41.34 42.91 0.41
CA ALA A 144 -41.02 44.32 0.15
C ALA A 144 -41.90 44.95 -0.95
N LYS A 145 -42.45 44.14 -1.87
CA LYS A 145 -43.39 44.61 -2.91
C LYS A 145 -44.81 44.71 -2.44
N GLN A 146 -45.18 44.11 -1.29
CA GLN A 146 -46.52 44.23 -0.76
C GLN A 146 -46.83 45.69 -0.32
N PRO A 147 -48.09 46.15 -0.48
CA PRO A 147 -48.49 47.43 0.06
C PRO A 147 -48.34 47.39 1.59
N GLY A 148 -47.98 48.49 2.18
CA GLY A 148 -47.98 48.68 3.64
C GLY A 148 -49.36 48.59 4.26
N PRO A 149 -49.43 48.68 5.60
CA PRO A 149 -50.72 48.63 6.33
C PRO A 149 -51.76 49.59 5.81
N GLU A 150 -52.99 49.08 5.76
CA GLU A 150 -54.15 49.93 5.37
C GLU A 150 -54.49 50.98 6.45
N TYR A 151 -54.80 52.17 6.02
CA TYR A 151 -55.38 53.20 6.89
C TYR A 151 -56.55 53.88 6.19
N ARG A 152 -57.56 54.31 6.96
CA ARG A 152 -58.73 55.02 6.46
C ARG A 152 -58.46 56.52 6.48
N GLN A 153 -58.64 57.13 5.34
CA GLN A 153 -58.68 58.60 5.22
C GLN A 153 -60.05 59.04 4.67
N GLY A 154 -60.98 59.35 5.55
CA GLY A 154 -62.36 59.65 5.19
C GLY A 154 -63.08 58.37 4.67
N LYS A 155 -63.67 58.48 3.49
CA LYS A 155 -64.35 57.35 2.82
C LYS A 155 -63.40 56.43 1.98
N SER A 156 -62.11 56.78 1.89
CA SER A 156 -61.11 56.04 1.07
C SER A 156 -60.17 55.23 1.95
N VAL A 157 -59.86 54.01 1.50
CA VAL A 157 -58.82 53.18 2.07
C VAL A 157 -57.54 53.47 1.33
N ARG A 158 -56.43 53.74 2.04
CA ARG A 158 -55.11 53.99 1.52
C ARG A 158 -54.14 53.09 2.23
N HIS A 159 -52.99 52.80 1.59
CA HIS A 159 -51.88 52.01 2.17
C HIS A 159 -50.73 52.93 2.57
N GLN A 160 -50.14 52.67 3.73
CA GLN A 160 -48.87 53.27 4.11
C GLN A 160 -47.74 52.80 3.19
N PRO A 161 -46.71 53.63 2.99
CA PRO A 161 -45.52 53.14 2.30
C PRO A 161 -44.92 51.90 3.02
N ASN A 162 -44.64 50.81 2.29
CA ASN A 162 -43.95 49.68 2.88
C ASN A 162 -42.50 50.11 3.21
N PRO A 163 -42.05 50.04 4.47
CA PRO A 163 -40.71 50.47 4.86
C PRO A 163 -39.60 49.64 4.20
N GLN A 164 -39.89 48.38 3.82
CA GLN A 164 -38.96 47.52 3.14
C GLN A 164 -38.79 47.85 1.66
N LYS A 165 -39.63 48.69 1.08
CA LYS A 165 -39.56 49.05 -0.35
C LYS A 165 -38.22 49.70 -0.74
N SER A 166 -37.58 50.42 0.16
CA SER A 166 -36.27 51.05 -0.05
C SER A 166 -35.14 50.01 -0.22
N GLN A 167 -35.33 48.80 0.29
CA GLN A 167 -34.34 47.71 0.21
C GLN A 167 -34.44 46.93 -1.10
N LEU A 168 -35.50 47.09 -1.90
CA LEU A 168 -35.72 46.36 -3.14
C LEU A 168 -34.53 46.36 -4.11
N PRO A 169 -33.85 47.48 -4.39
CA PRO A 169 -32.69 47.47 -5.30
C PRO A 169 -31.53 46.59 -4.79
N ILE A 170 -31.28 46.64 -3.47
CA ILE A 170 -30.22 45.85 -2.82
C ILE A 170 -30.56 44.36 -2.88
N LEU A 171 -31.80 43.97 -2.54
CA LEU A 171 -32.28 42.59 -2.60
C LEU A 171 -32.24 42.04 -4.02
N GLN A 172 -32.58 42.86 -5.03
CA GLN A 172 -32.51 42.45 -6.44
C GLN A 172 -31.07 42.27 -6.91
N SER A 173 -30.13 43.11 -6.47
CA SER A 173 -28.71 42.94 -6.75
C SER A 173 -28.19 41.62 -6.17
N HIS A 174 -28.44 41.35 -4.88
CA HIS A 174 -28.06 40.11 -4.22
C HIS A 174 -28.67 38.89 -4.91
N LEU A 175 -29.93 38.96 -5.34
CA LEU A 175 -30.56 37.87 -6.10
C LEU A 175 -29.83 37.60 -7.41
N SER A 176 -29.39 38.65 -8.12
CA SER A 176 -28.61 38.52 -9.34
C SER A 176 -27.26 37.83 -9.09
N ASP A 177 -26.58 38.22 -8.00
CA ASP A 177 -25.28 37.66 -7.63
C ASP A 177 -25.40 36.18 -7.25
N VAL A 178 -26.40 35.81 -6.44
CA VAL A 178 -26.68 34.43 -6.05
C VAL A 178 -27.00 33.56 -7.27
N ARG A 179 -27.80 34.09 -8.21
CA ARG A 179 -28.11 33.37 -9.46
C ARG A 179 -26.88 33.15 -10.35
N HIS A 180 -26.01 34.14 -10.42
CA HIS A 180 -24.78 34.05 -11.17
C HIS A 180 -23.89 32.96 -10.55
N GLU A 181 -23.63 33.01 -9.24
CA GLU A 181 -22.85 32.02 -8.54
C GLU A 181 -23.45 30.61 -8.67
N LYS A 182 -24.76 30.45 -8.52
CA LYS A 182 -25.49 29.19 -8.67
C LYS A 182 -25.27 28.60 -10.08
N THR A 183 -25.26 29.44 -11.12
CA THR A 183 -25.00 29.02 -12.49
C THR A 183 -23.57 28.53 -12.68
N GLU A 184 -22.59 29.20 -12.08
CA GLU A 184 -21.18 28.78 -12.12
C GLU A 184 -20.95 27.47 -11.37
N VAL A 185 -21.54 27.28 -10.19
CA VAL A 185 -21.49 26.04 -9.43
C VAL A 185 -22.13 24.89 -10.22
N LYS A 186 -23.25 25.13 -10.89
CA LYS A 186 -23.91 24.15 -11.76
C LYS A 186 -23.01 23.71 -12.92
N LYS A 187 -22.36 24.65 -13.59
CA LYS A 187 -21.39 24.34 -14.66
C LYS A 187 -20.22 23.49 -14.15
N GLN A 188 -19.75 23.75 -12.91
CA GLN A 188 -18.68 22.95 -12.30
C GLN A 188 -19.16 21.53 -11.97
N LEU A 189 -20.39 21.36 -11.50
CA LEU A 189 -21.00 20.04 -11.28
C LEU A 189 -21.09 19.23 -12.57
N GLU A 190 -21.58 19.84 -13.65
CA GLU A 190 -21.68 19.18 -14.97
C GLU A 190 -20.31 18.74 -15.53
N LYS A 191 -19.24 19.49 -15.22
CA LYS A 191 -17.87 19.10 -15.57
C LYS A 191 -17.34 17.92 -14.76
N THR A 192 -17.84 17.71 -13.56
CA THR A 192 -17.43 16.57 -12.71
C THR A 192 -18.20 15.28 -13.05
N GLU A 193 -19.20 15.33 -13.91
CA GLU A 193 -20.00 14.18 -14.37
C GLU A 193 -19.52 13.59 -15.68
N ARG A 194 -18.63 14.27 -16.39
CA ARG A 194 -18.01 13.82 -17.63
C ARG A 194 -16.65 13.17 -17.36
#